data_dc20d2a041c64bf0659ce9f53db831b7
#
_entry.id   dc20d2a041c64bf0659ce9f53db831b7
#
_cell.length_a   1.000
_cell.length_b   1.000
_cell.length_c   1.000
_cell.angle_alpha   90.00
_cell.angle_beta   90.00
_cell.angle_gamma   90.00
#
_symmetry.space_group_name_H-M   'P 1'
#
loop_
_entity.id
_entity.type
_entity.pdbx_description
1 polymer ?
#
loop_
_entity_poly.entity_id
_entity_poly.type
_entity_poly.pdbx_seq_one_letter_code
_entity_poly.pdbx_strand_id
1 'polypeptide(L)'
;LTDFRDASEEILPGDQVLLQRTRTGIEMLNRRYRPDGQDLFFLLHRPRRWNAGEGLWMGYERKRGKLTEFNALLRGGSRGCFSEIVGETAILPAIKYVITLDTDTQFPRDAARQLVGTMAHPLNRPQFDAQRGIVAEGYSILQPRVGVSLPSARRSWFVRLFAGDAGIEPYTREVSDVYQDEFHEGSFIGK
;
A
#
# COMPACT_ATOMS: atom_id res chain seq x y z
N LEU A 1 -4.70 2.06 -6.21
CA LEU A 1 -3.60 1.75 -7.14
C LEU A 1 -3.80 0.39 -7.75
N THR A 2 -3.79 0.29 -9.09
CA THR A 2 -4.05 -0.97 -9.80
C THR A 2 -3.08 -1.18 -10.95
N ASP A 3 -2.82 -2.46 -11.23
CA ASP A 3 -2.18 -2.96 -12.45
C ASP A 3 -3.05 -4.06 -13.02
N PHE A 4 -2.96 -4.33 -14.31
CA PHE A 4 -3.42 -5.59 -14.85
C PHE A 4 -2.49 -6.73 -14.43
N ARG A 5 -3.00 -7.96 -14.42
CA ARG A 5 -2.17 -9.16 -14.22
C ARG A 5 -1.11 -9.26 -15.32
N ASP A 6 -0.02 -9.94 -15.03
CA ASP A 6 1.03 -10.25 -15.99
C ASP A 6 0.45 -11.08 -17.16
N ALA A 7 0.96 -10.84 -18.37
CA ALA A 7 0.45 -11.45 -19.58
C ALA A 7 1.53 -11.59 -20.66
N SER A 8 1.25 -12.45 -21.66
CA SER A 8 2.06 -12.60 -22.88
C SER A 8 1.91 -11.40 -23.83
N GLU A 9 0.85 -10.62 -23.68
CA GLU A 9 0.52 -9.49 -24.54
C GLU A 9 0.32 -8.22 -23.73
N GLU A 10 0.53 -7.07 -24.35
CA GLU A 10 0.35 -5.77 -23.71
C GLU A 10 -1.10 -5.54 -23.31
N ILE A 11 -2.02 -5.87 -24.18
CA ILE A 11 -3.47 -5.69 -24.01
C ILE A 11 -4.18 -7.02 -24.19
N LEU A 12 -4.98 -7.40 -23.20
CA LEU A 12 -5.81 -8.60 -23.29
C LEU A 12 -7.27 -8.25 -23.59
N PRO A 13 -8.00 -9.17 -24.26
CA PRO A 13 -9.46 -9.08 -24.36
C PRO A 13 -10.07 -8.96 -22.96
N GLY A 14 -10.89 -7.95 -22.75
CA GLY A 14 -11.53 -7.67 -21.46
C GLY A 14 -10.85 -6.64 -20.57
N ASP A 15 -9.58 -6.27 -20.80
CA ASP A 15 -8.88 -5.24 -20.01
C ASP A 15 -9.66 -3.91 -19.99
N GLN A 16 -10.12 -3.47 -21.15
CA GLN A 16 -10.89 -2.23 -21.28
C GLN A 16 -12.20 -2.28 -20.49
N VAL A 17 -12.88 -3.42 -20.51
CA VAL A 17 -14.13 -3.62 -19.78
C VAL A 17 -13.89 -3.55 -18.27
N LEU A 18 -12.81 -4.18 -17.78
CA LEU A 18 -12.42 -4.13 -16.36
C LEU A 18 -12.07 -2.71 -15.92
N LEU A 19 -11.27 -2.01 -16.73
CA LEU A 19 -10.86 -0.66 -16.44
C LEU A 19 -12.06 0.30 -16.41
N GLN A 20 -12.96 0.20 -17.40
CA GLN A 20 -14.18 1.01 -17.44
C GLN A 20 -15.10 0.73 -16.25
N ARG A 21 -15.26 -0.53 -15.84
CA ARG A 21 -16.03 -0.89 -14.64
C ARG A 21 -15.44 -0.29 -13.39
N THR A 22 -14.11 -0.36 -13.25
CA THR A 22 -13.39 0.21 -12.10
C THR A 22 -13.55 1.73 -12.07
N ARG A 23 -13.38 2.39 -13.20
CA ARG A 23 -13.60 3.83 -13.35
C ARG A 23 -15.00 4.23 -12.90
N THR A 24 -16.01 3.60 -13.49
CA THR A 24 -17.42 3.87 -13.14
C THR A 24 -17.69 3.64 -11.66
N GLY A 25 -17.11 2.58 -11.08
CA GLY A 25 -17.23 2.31 -9.65
C GLY A 25 -16.67 3.43 -8.77
N ILE A 26 -15.49 3.96 -9.08
CA ILE A 26 -14.88 5.08 -8.36
C ILE A 26 -15.71 6.36 -8.52
N GLU A 27 -16.16 6.66 -9.74
CA GLU A 27 -17.03 7.81 -9.98
C GLU A 27 -18.35 7.73 -9.20
N MET A 28 -18.94 6.55 -9.12
CA MET A 28 -20.15 6.33 -8.31
C MET A 28 -19.90 6.52 -6.81
N LEU A 29 -18.76 6.04 -6.31
CA LEU A 29 -18.38 6.25 -4.91
C LEU A 29 -18.17 7.74 -4.61
N ASN A 30 -17.49 8.48 -5.47
CA ASN A 30 -17.34 9.91 -5.30
C ASN A 30 -18.68 10.64 -5.31
N ARG A 31 -19.58 10.32 -6.25
CA ARG A 31 -20.94 10.90 -6.25
C ARG A 31 -21.71 10.63 -4.97
N ARG A 32 -21.57 9.40 -4.43
CA ARG A 32 -22.30 9.00 -3.21
C ARG A 32 -21.76 9.64 -1.93
N TYR A 33 -20.44 9.78 -1.83
CA TYR A 33 -19.75 10.18 -0.59
C TYR A 33 -19.03 11.52 -0.68
N ARG A 34 -19.38 12.35 -1.64
CA ARG A 34 -18.77 13.65 -1.91
C ARG A 34 -19.51 14.78 -1.16
N PRO A 35 -19.16 15.04 0.11
CA PRO A 35 -19.91 16.02 0.92
C PRO A 35 -19.72 17.45 0.42
N ASP A 36 -18.51 17.86 0.04
CA ASP A 36 -18.16 19.24 -0.29
C ASP A 36 -17.60 19.39 -1.71
N GLY A 37 -17.90 18.47 -2.59
CA GLY A 37 -17.43 18.53 -3.96
C GLY A 37 -16.00 18.03 -4.20
N GLN A 38 -15.26 17.62 -3.16
CA GLN A 38 -13.93 17.01 -3.29
C GLN A 38 -14.03 15.49 -3.44
N ASP A 39 -13.24 14.93 -4.35
CA ASP A 39 -13.16 13.50 -4.52
C ASP A 39 -12.44 12.85 -3.32
N LEU A 40 -13.04 11.75 -2.82
CA LEU A 40 -12.49 10.94 -1.73
C LEU A 40 -11.87 9.64 -2.24
N PHE A 41 -12.31 9.18 -3.40
CA PHE A 41 -11.88 7.93 -4.01
C PHE A 41 -11.12 8.22 -5.29
N PHE A 42 -10.01 7.52 -5.46
CA PHE A 42 -9.11 7.74 -6.59
C PHE A 42 -8.80 6.40 -7.26
N LEU A 43 -8.69 6.40 -8.58
CA LEU A 43 -8.10 5.32 -9.34
C LEU A 43 -6.81 5.84 -9.97
N LEU A 44 -5.71 5.13 -9.76
CA LEU A 44 -4.48 5.30 -10.50
C LEU A 44 -4.10 3.93 -11.04
N HIS A 45 -4.21 3.76 -12.35
CA HIS A 45 -3.96 2.50 -13.04
C HIS A 45 -2.74 2.63 -13.93
N ARG A 46 -1.82 1.65 -13.83
CA ARG A 46 -0.62 1.59 -14.68
C ARG A 46 -0.82 0.62 -15.85
N PRO A 47 -0.31 0.97 -17.03
CA PRO A 47 -0.29 0.04 -18.15
C PRO A 47 0.71 -1.10 -17.91
N ARG A 48 0.54 -2.20 -18.62
CA ARG A 48 1.62 -3.19 -18.73
C ARG A 48 2.79 -2.59 -19.52
N ARG A 49 4.00 -3.00 -19.13
CA ARG A 49 5.24 -2.72 -19.84
C ARG A 49 5.98 -4.03 -20.07
N TRP A 50 6.69 -4.12 -21.16
CA TRP A 50 7.50 -5.29 -21.45
C TRP A 50 8.68 -5.39 -20.46
N ASN A 51 8.80 -6.54 -19.81
CA ASN A 51 9.94 -6.87 -18.99
C ASN A 51 10.78 -7.95 -19.69
N ALA A 52 11.91 -7.56 -20.26
CA ALA A 52 12.80 -8.47 -20.99
C ALA A 52 13.41 -9.56 -20.09
N GLY A 53 13.60 -9.29 -18.80
CA GLY A 53 14.14 -10.27 -17.85
C GLY A 53 13.17 -11.41 -17.53
N GLU A 54 11.86 -11.12 -17.50
CA GLU A 54 10.82 -12.11 -17.24
C GLU A 54 10.12 -12.60 -18.52
N GLY A 55 10.33 -11.93 -19.66
CA GLY A 55 9.66 -12.26 -20.93
C GLY A 55 8.15 -12.04 -20.91
N LEU A 56 7.67 -11.08 -20.12
CA LEU A 56 6.26 -10.83 -19.90
C LEU A 56 5.92 -9.33 -19.95
N TRP A 57 4.68 -9.04 -20.32
CA TRP A 57 4.06 -7.74 -20.13
C TRP A 57 3.46 -7.64 -18.72
N MET A 58 3.87 -6.65 -17.94
CA MET A 58 3.51 -6.54 -16.54
C MET A 58 3.42 -5.09 -16.05
N GLY A 59 2.73 -4.86 -14.93
CA GLY A 59 2.96 -3.67 -14.12
C GLY A 59 4.39 -3.71 -13.59
N TYR A 60 5.28 -2.89 -14.17
CA TYR A 60 6.72 -2.98 -13.92
C TYR A 60 7.04 -3.01 -12.44
N GLU A 61 7.84 -4.01 -12.01
CA GLU A 61 8.17 -4.29 -10.60
C GLU A 61 6.93 -4.47 -9.69
N ARG A 62 5.79 -4.79 -10.25
CA ARG A 62 4.56 -5.12 -9.52
C ARG A 62 4.26 -4.13 -8.39
N LYS A 63 4.08 -4.60 -7.15
CA LYS A 63 3.74 -3.77 -5.99
C LYS A 63 4.82 -2.73 -5.68
N ARG A 64 6.10 -3.11 -5.74
CA ARG A 64 7.21 -2.19 -5.45
C ARG A 64 7.23 -1.00 -6.41
N GLY A 65 7.22 -1.27 -7.71
CA GLY A 65 7.22 -0.23 -8.73
C GLY A 65 5.99 0.66 -8.63
N LYS A 66 4.82 0.07 -8.39
CA LYS A 66 3.56 0.81 -8.19
C LYS A 66 3.63 1.80 -7.04
N LEU A 67 4.16 1.38 -5.90
CA LEU A 67 4.32 2.26 -4.73
C LEU A 67 5.39 3.33 -4.97
N THR A 68 6.48 3.01 -5.67
CA THR A 68 7.52 3.97 -6.03
C THR A 68 6.98 5.06 -6.94
N GLU A 69 6.25 4.71 -7.99
CA GLU A 69 5.65 5.67 -8.92
C GLU A 69 4.57 6.53 -8.23
N PHE A 70 3.80 5.92 -7.33
CA PHE A 70 2.82 6.66 -6.54
C PHE A 70 3.50 7.66 -5.57
N ASN A 71 4.55 7.25 -4.88
CA ASN A 71 5.31 8.15 -4.01
C ASN A 71 5.95 9.31 -4.81
N ALA A 72 6.44 9.04 -6.01
CA ALA A 72 6.93 10.09 -6.89
C ALA A 72 5.82 11.09 -7.25
N LEU A 73 4.61 10.59 -7.57
CA LEU A 73 3.45 11.42 -7.86
C LEU A 73 3.05 12.30 -6.67
N LEU A 74 3.03 11.76 -5.45
CA LEU A 74 2.75 12.52 -4.22
C LEU A 74 3.73 13.66 -3.98
N ARG A 75 4.95 13.55 -4.50
CA ARG A 75 6.01 14.57 -4.43
C ARG A 75 6.07 15.50 -5.64
N GLY A 76 5.00 15.53 -6.44
CA GLY A 76 4.93 16.39 -7.63
C GLY A 76 5.58 15.82 -8.88
N GLY A 77 5.92 14.52 -8.89
CA GLY A 77 6.46 13.84 -10.06
C GLY A 77 5.43 13.66 -11.19
N SER A 78 5.90 13.10 -12.30
CA SER A 78 5.10 12.92 -13.51
C SER A 78 3.91 11.97 -13.31
N ARG A 79 2.78 12.30 -13.92
CA ARG A 79 1.59 11.43 -14.04
C ARG A 79 1.72 10.40 -15.17
N GLY A 80 2.74 10.48 -16.01
CA GLY A 80 2.88 9.69 -17.23
C GLY A 80 3.08 8.18 -17.04
N CYS A 81 3.31 7.73 -15.81
CA CYS A 81 3.35 6.32 -15.47
C CYS A 81 1.96 5.68 -15.31
N PHE A 82 0.91 6.49 -15.18
CA PHE A 82 -0.47 6.03 -15.05
C PHE A 82 -1.23 6.25 -16.36
N SER A 83 -1.82 5.19 -16.90
CA SER A 83 -2.63 5.23 -18.13
C SER A 83 -4.07 5.68 -17.87
N GLU A 84 -4.55 5.51 -16.63
CA GLU A 84 -5.87 5.96 -16.21
C GLU A 84 -5.78 6.60 -14.82
N ILE A 85 -6.36 7.79 -14.69
CA ILE A 85 -6.47 8.51 -13.42
C ILE A 85 -7.91 8.99 -13.27
N VAL A 86 -8.55 8.61 -12.18
CA VAL A 86 -9.89 9.08 -11.81
C VAL A 86 -9.81 9.75 -10.44
N GLY A 87 -10.46 10.88 -10.30
CA GLY A 87 -10.45 11.72 -9.10
C GLY A 87 -9.58 12.97 -9.23
N GLU A 88 -9.88 13.97 -8.42
CA GLU A 88 -9.19 15.26 -8.42
C GLU A 88 -7.82 15.16 -7.72
N THR A 89 -6.76 15.01 -8.50
CA THR A 89 -5.41 14.75 -7.98
C THR A 89 -4.68 15.98 -7.45
N ALA A 90 -5.27 17.17 -7.49
CA ALA A 90 -4.66 18.39 -6.93
C ALA A 90 -4.39 18.30 -5.42
N ILE A 91 -5.15 17.46 -4.71
CA ILE A 91 -4.99 17.19 -3.27
C ILE A 91 -3.73 16.34 -2.96
N LEU A 92 -3.23 15.55 -3.90
CA LEU A 92 -2.18 14.56 -3.64
C LEU A 92 -0.90 15.15 -3.03
N PRO A 93 -0.38 16.33 -3.44
CA PRO A 93 0.80 16.90 -2.80
C PRO A 93 0.62 17.29 -1.33
N ALA A 94 -0.62 17.42 -0.86
CA ALA A 94 -0.93 17.73 0.54
C ALA A 94 -0.99 16.48 1.44
N ILE A 95 -0.93 15.28 0.87
CA ILE A 95 -0.97 14.02 1.62
C ILE A 95 0.32 13.84 2.42
N LYS A 96 0.18 13.66 3.73
CA LYS A 96 1.31 13.47 4.66
C LYS A 96 1.58 12.01 4.99
N TYR A 97 0.53 11.20 5.06
CA TYR A 97 0.62 9.80 5.47
C TYR A 97 -0.02 8.90 4.41
N VAL A 98 0.60 7.77 4.15
CA VAL A 98 0.10 6.76 3.22
C VAL A 98 0.02 5.43 3.96
N ILE A 99 -1.16 4.82 3.97
CA ILE A 99 -1.37 3.47 4.48
C ILE A 99 -1.52 2.55 3.28
N THR A 100 -0.63 1.56 3.18
CA THR A 100 -0.69 0.55 2.11
C THR A 100 -1.30 -0.73 2.63
N LEU A 101 -2.30 -1.24 1.94
CA LEU A 101 -2.99 -2.47 2.28
C LEU A 101 -2.96 -3.43 1.10
N ASP A 102 -2.82 -4.71 1.37
CA ASP A 102 -3.08 -5.75 0.37
C ASP A 102 -4.60 -5.95 0.23
N THR A 103 -5.04 -6.49 -0.89
CA THR A 103 -6.47 -6.66 -1.22
C THR A 103 -7.21 -7.58 -0.27
N ASP A 104 -6.50 -8.46 0.42
CA ASP A 104 -6.99 -9.43 1.39
C ASP A 104 -6.80 -8.98 2.85
N THR A 105 -6.18 -7.81 3.07
CA THR A 105 -5.97 -7.28 4.42
C THR A 105 -7.27 -6.72 4.99
N GLN A 106 -7.68 -7.25 6.13
CA GLN A 106 -8.77 -6.68 6.92
C GLN A 106 -8.22 -5.57 7.81
N PHE A 107 -8.76 -4.37 7.62
CA PHE A 107 -8.33 -3.20 8.38
C PHE A 107 -9.33 -2.92 9.50
N PRO A 108 -8.95 -3.09 10.79
CA PRO A 108 -9.86 -2.87 11.90
C PRO A 108 -10.35 -1.42 11.97
N ARG A 109 -11.54 -1.25 12.55
CA ARG A 109 -12.08 0.08 12.81
C ARG A 109 -11.11 0.88 13.68
N ASP A 110 -10.97 2.16 13.38
CA ASP A 110 -10.06 3.12 14.05
C ASP A 110 -8.55 2.83 13.91
N ALA A 111 -8.14 1.73 13.29
CA ALA A 111 -6.72 1.42 13.09
C ALA A 111 -5.99 2.51 12.30
N ALA A 112 -6.63 3.09 11.28
CA ALA A 112 -6.05 4.21 10.52
C ALA A 112 -5.73 5.40 11.42
N ARG A 113 -6.66 5.77 12.31
CA ARG A 113 -6.47 6.88 13.25
C ARG A 113 -5.31 6.60 14.20
N GLN A 114 -5.22 5.38 14.73
CA GLN A 114 -4.16 4.98 15.63
C GLN A 114 -2.79 5.02 14.94
N LEU A 115 -2.67 4.46 13.74
CA LEU A 115 -1.43 4.48 12.96
C LEU A 115 -0.98 5.90 12.63
N VAL A 116 -1.90 6.75 12.15
CA VAL A 116 -1.59 8.15 11.86
C VAL A 116 -1.24 8.91 13.14
N GLY A 117 -1.97 8.67 14.25
CA GLY A 117 -1.68 9.28 15.55
C GLY A 117 -0.29 8.91 16.07
N THR A 118 0.10 7.64 15.94
CA THR A 118 1.43 7.16 16.30
C THR A 118 2.50 7.83 15.44
N MET A 119 2.36 7.87 14.14
CA MET A 119 3.31 8.51 13.23
C MET A 119 3.38 10.03 13.41
N ALA A 120 2.27 10.67 13.81
CA ALA A 120 2.20 12.12 14.04
C ALA A 120 2.76 12.53 15.40
N HIS A 121 2.97 11.58 16.31
CA HIS A 121 3.49 11.88 17.66
C HIS A 121 4.84 12.59 17.56
N PRO A 122 5.08 13.66 18.35
CA PRO A 122 6.32 14.44 18.25
C PRO A 122 7.61 13.62 18.37
N LEU A 123 7.65 12.62 19.24
CA LEU A 123 8.82 11.75 19.44
C LEU A 123 9.04 10.75 18.29
N ASN A 124 8.02 10.50 17.48
CA ASN A 124 8.10 9.55 16.37
C ASN A 124 8.35 10.24 15.02
N ARG A 125 8.40 11.57 14.99
CA ARG A 125 8.63 12.31 13.75
C ARG A 125 10.03 12.04 13.21
N PRO A 126 10.14 11.64 11.93
CA PRO A 126 11.44 11.35 11.33
C PRO A 126 12.28 12.62 11.21
N GLN A 127 13.51 12.55 11.68
CA GLN A 127 14.54 13.57 11.47
C GLN A 127 15.53 13.03 10.44
N PHE A 128 15.52 13.63 9.25
CA PHE A 128 16.35 13.19 8.14
C PHE A 128 17.72 13.86 8.18
N ASP A 129 18.77 13.05 8.24
CA ASP A 129 20.16 13.47 8.07
C ASP A 129 20.50 13.46 6.58
N ALA A 130 20.57 14.64 5.97
CA ALA A 130 20.86 14.79 4.55
C ALA A 130 22.31 14.39 4.17
N GLN A 131 23.27 14.44 5.10
CA GLN A 131 24.65 14.05 4.83
C GLN A 131 24.79 12.53 4.77
N ARG A 132 24.08 11.82 5.64
CA ARG A 132 24.09 10.36 5.71
C ARG A 132 23.03 9.71 4.84
N GLY A 133 22.03 10.47 4.38
CA GLY A 133 20.92 9.98 3.59
C GLY A 133 19.96 9.04 4.36
N ILE A 134 19.91 9.16 5.69
CA ILE A 134 19.11 8.28 6.56
C ILE A 134 18.21 9.09 7.49
N VAL A 135 17.19 8.43 8.05
CA VAL A 135 16.45 8.96 9.20
C VAL A 135 17.26 8.68 10.46
N ALA A 136 17.76 9.74 11.10
CA ALA A 136 18.62 9.64 12.30
C ALA A 136 17.81 9.45 13.58
N GLU A 137 16.62 10.04 13.66
CA GLU A 137 15.70 9.92 14.81
C GLU A 137 14.26 9.78 14.31
N GLY A 138 13.41 9.16 15.11
CA GLY A 138 12.02 8.91 14.76
C GLY A 138 11.85 7.80 13.70
N TYR A 139 10.66 7.72 13.11
CA TYR A 139 10.29 6.60 12.23
C TYR A 139 9.71 7.13 10.91
N SER A 140 10.21 6.64 9.79
CA SER A 140 9.66 6.93 8.46
C SER A 140 8.61 5.89 8.02
N ILE A 141 8.64 4.71 8.61
CA ILE A 141 7.74 3.58 8.31
C ILE A 141 7.25 3.00 9.63
N LEU A 142 5.96 2.69 9.68
CA LEU A 142 5.33 1.97 10.78
C LEU A 142 4.64 0.73 10.22
N GLN A 143 5.05 -0.44 10.66
CA GLN A 143 4.43 -1.70 10.30
C GLN A 143 3.69 -2.27 11.51
N PRO A 144 2.35 -2.30 11.52
CA PRO A 144 1.62 -2.90 12.61
C PRO A 144 1.74 -4.44 12.57
N ARG A 145 1.58 -5.05 13.73
CA ARG A 145 1.50 -6.52 13.82
C ARG A 145 0.29 -7.02 13.03
N VAL A 146 0.52 -8.02 12.20
CA VAL A 146 -0.53 -8.70 11.44
C VAL A 146 -0.97 -9.94 12.20
N GLY A 147 -2.26 -10.12 12.35
CA GLY A 147 -2.87 -11.28 12.99
C GLY A 147 -3.86 -12.00 12.08
N VAL A 148 -4.17 -13.24 12.39
CA VAL A 148 -5.20 -14.00 11.67
C VAL A 148 -6.58 -13.63 12.21
N SER A 149 -7.55 -13.35 11.32
CA SER A 149 -8.91 -13.05 11.76
C SER A 149 -9.59 -14.29 12.36
N LEU A 150 -10.23 -14.14 13.53
CA LEU A 150 -10.97 -15.22 14.20
C LEU A 150 -12.00 -15.94 13.30
N PRO A 151 -12.78 -15.25 12.44
CA PRO A 151 -13.67 -15.94 11.51
C PRO A 151 -12.94 -16.82 10.50
N SER A 152 -11.76 -16.43 10.02
CA SER A 152 -10.94 -17.24 9.12
C SER A 152 -10.34 -18.45 9.83
N ALA A 153 -9.91 -18.27 11.09
CA ALA A 153 -9.36 -19.34 11.93
C ALA A 153 -10.39 -20.47 12.20
N ARG A 154 -11.69 -20.16 12.16
CA ARG A 154 -12.75 -21.16 12.42
C ARG A 154 -13.16 -21.98 11.19
N ARG A 155 -12.70 -21.64 9.98
CA ARG A 155 -13.17 -22.28 8.74
C ARG A 155 -12.54 -23.64 8.43
N SER A 156 -11.39 -23.98 8.98
CA SER A 156 -10.78 -25.28 8.76
C SER A 156 -10.25 -25.88 10.07
N TRP A 157 -10.30 -27.22 10.18
CA TRP A 157 -9.73 -27.96 11.30
C TRP A 157 -8.23 -27.70 11.46
N PHE A 158 -7.51 -27.63 10.34
CA PHE A 158 -6.08 -27.34 10.32
C PHE A 158 -5.79 -25.97 10.93
N VAL A 159 -6.53 -24.94 10.50
CA VAL A 159 -6.37 -23.59 11.05
C VAL A 159 -6.78 -23.51 12.52
N ARG A 160 -7.79 -24.27 12.96
CA ARG A 160 -8.18 -24.33 14.38
C ARG A 160 -7.11 -24.97 15.29
N LEU A 161 -6.35 -25.94 14.77
CA LEU A 161 -5.26 -26.58 15.50
C LEU A 161 -3.98 -25.74 15.51
N PHE A 162 -3.71 -25.00 14.44
CA PHE A 162 -2.47 -24.28 14.23
C PHE A 162 -2.59 -22.74 14.28
N ALA A 163 -3.79 -22.18 14.39
CA ALA A 163 -4.03 -20.73 14.51
C ALA A 163 -3.83 -20.18 15.93
N GLY A 164 -3.14 -20.91 16.80
CA GLY A 164 -2.69 -20.37 18.06
C GLY A 164 -1.58 -19.32 17.87
N ASP A 165 -1.23 -18.64 18.94
CA ASP A 165 -0.16 -17.62 18.99
C ASP A 165 1.25 -18.17 18.61
N ALA A 166 1.34 -19.42 18.29
CA ALA A 166 2.51 -20.08 17.72
C ALA A 166 2.68 -19.80 16.22
N GLY A 167 2.37 -18.57 15.81
CA GLY A 167 2.45 -18.14 14.43
C GLY A 167 3.70 -18.63 13.74
N ILE A 168 3.48 -19.46 12.74
CA ILE A 168 4.48 -19.95 11.80
C ILE A 168 5.01 -18.78 10.93
N GLU A 169 4.44 -17.59 11.07
CA GLU A 169 4.88 -16.44 10.31
C GLU A 169 6.01 -15.68 11.02
N PRO A 170 7.20 -15.67 10.42
CA PRO A 170 8.32 -14.85 10.89
C PRO A 170 7.95 -13.38 11.05
N TYR A 171 7.02 -12.90 10.21
CA TYR A 171 6.52 -11.53 10.17
C TYR A 171 5.83 -11.04 11.44
N THR A 172 5.42 -11.92 12.33
CA THR A 172 4.76 -11.55 13.59
C THR A 172 5.71 -11.50 14.79
N ARG A 173 6.95 -11.98 14.64
CA ARG A 173 7.88 -12.17 15.76
C ARG A 173 9.22 -11.43 15.63
N GLU A 174 9.63 -11.01 14.41
CA GLU A 174 10.99 -10.49 14.18
C GLU A 174 11.14 -8.98 14.40
N VAL A 175 10.06 -8.25 14.56
CA VAL A 175 10.16 -6.83 14.86
C VAL A 175 9.96 -6.64 16.35
N SER A 176 11.02 -6.72 17.12
CA SER A 176 10.97 -6.20 18.46
C SER A 176 11.34 -4.72 18.39
N ASP A 177 10.45 -3.87 18.90
CA ASP A 177 10.74 -2.45 19.13
C ASP A 177 12.04 -2.30 19.94
N VAL A 178 12.27 -3.21 20.87
CA VAL A 178 13.50 -3.28 21.69
C VAL A 178 14.76 -3.43 20.85
N TYR A 179 14.74 -4.24 19.79
CA TYR A 179 15.91 -4.44 18.93
C TYR A 179 16.23 -3.17 18.14
N GLN A 180 15.19 -2.50 17.67
CA GLN A 180 15.31 -1.24 16.95
C GLN A 180 15.77 -0.10 17.87
N ASP A 181 15.25 -0.05 19.08
CA ASP A 181 15.60 0.99 20.07
C ASP A 181 17.01 0.82 20.65
N GLU A 182 17.44 -0.44 20.87
CA GLU A 182 18.73 -0.74 21.48
C GLU A 182 19.89 -0.77 20.48
N PHE A 183 19.65 -1.35 19.29
CA PHE A 183 20.70 -1.54 18.27
C PHE A 183 20.59 -0.61 17.08
N HIS A 184 19.56 0.22 17.01
CA HIS A 184 19.25 1.09 15.86
C HIS A 184 19.13 0.34 14.52
N GLU A 185 18.83 -0.95 14.59
CA GLU A 185 18.63 -1.80 13.43
C GLU A 185 17.16 -2.19 13.31
N GLY A 186 16.47 -1.65 12.32
CA GLY A 186 15.10 -2.02 12.02
C GLY A 186 15.06 -3.13 10.97
N SER A 187 14.47 -4.28 11.28
CA SER A 187 14.10 -5.24 10.25
C SER A 187 12.70 -4.89 9.71
N PHE A 188 12.65 -4.37 8.50
CA PHE A 188 11.41 -4.17 7.77
C PHE A 188 11.18 -5.34 6.83
N ILE A 189 10.13 -6.10 7.08
CA ILE A 189 9.70 -7.15 6.17
C ILE A 189 8.60 -6.58 5.28
N GLY A 190 9.02 -5.92 4.21
CA GLY A 190 8.13 -5.50 3.13
C GLY A 190 7.89 -6.64 2.15
N LYS A 191 6.63 -6.86 1.80
CA LYS A 191 6.31 -7.63 0.59
C LYS A 191 6.41 -6.74 -0.63
#